data_5a6a1ead434c04a837638ae265a0c896
#
_entry.id   5a6a1ead434c04a837638ae265a0c896
#
_cell.length_a   1.000
_cell.length_b   1.000
_cell.length_c   1.000
_cell.angle_alpha   90.00
_cell.angle_beta   90.00
_cell.angle_gamma   90.00
#
_symmetry.space_group_name_H-M   'P 1'
#
loop_
_entity.id
_entity.type
_entity.pdbx_description
1 polymer ?
#
loop_
_entity_poly.entity_id
_entity_poly.type
_entity_poly.pdbx_seq_one_letter_code
_entity_poly.pdbx_strand_id
1 'polypeptide(L)'
;AACAARESNGIGSMRFKSAAHSRSSFARGVAGTRASRPSARYGTVAHAYADADGVGAAFEGDIGAERKHLILVDGLSFVFRAYYGWSARGDGLQNAAGEDTGVLYSYANTICSLLELRPTHLAVCFDAKGKTFRHEMFVEYKANRPPTPEPLLDVIPKVENLVRDMGVPLLRLSGVEADDIIGTMTRRAADDGFHVSIVSPDKDFYQLLSPRVRMLRPSKTNKGDPFEPFTVEDFRVMHDHAIEPKQFVDFLALVGDSSDNIPGVEGVGPKTALPLLERYGDIETILANAATVKGKRARESLLSEKGAASAVLSRRLVEIRQNLTVPSLNEPFLPLDDLRVKPPADRGLAAMRAFERYELANAAERWKRVVRL
;
A
#
# COMPACT_ATOMS: atom_id res chain seq x y z
N ALA A 1 1.72 57.53 16.08
CA ALA A 1 2.14 57.46 17.45
C ALA A 1 2.52 56.00 17.71
N ALA A 2 3.73 55.60 17.57
CA ALA A 2 4.87 55.61 18.52
C ALA A 2 4.63 54.78 19.78
N CYS A 3 5.32 53.70 19.89
CA CYS A 3 6.30 53.19 20.84
C CYS A 3 6.33 51.65 20.71
N ALA A 4 7.32 51.02 20.23
CA ALA A 4 8.73 50.78 20.62
C ALA A 4 8.87 49.94 21.90
N ALA A 5 9.56 48.83 21.70
CA ALA A 5 10.68 48.25 22.42
C ALA A 5 10.49 46.92 23.12
N ARG A 6 11.31 45.98 22.64
CA ARG A 6 12.32 45.14 23.37
C ARG A 6 11.78 43.99 24.21
N GLU A 7 12.33 42.90 24.14
CA GLU A 7 13.54 42.04 24.15
C GLU A 7 13.09 40.69 24.69
N SER A 8 13.57 39.57 24.46
CA SER A 8 14.72 38.85 23.99
C SER A 8 14.64 37.40 24.52
N ASN A 9 15.19 36.47 23.74
CA ASN A 9 15.81 35.21 24.18
C ASN A 9 14.99 34.03 24.67
N GLY A 10 15.22 32.91 23.99
CA GLY A 10 14.94 31.57 24.48
C GLY A 10 15.02 30.48 23.43
N ILE A 11 16.21 30.30 22.81
CA ILE A 11 16.50 29.13 21.99
C ILE A 11 16.74 27.93 22.93
N GLY A 12 15.81 26.97 22.95
CA GLY A 12 15.94 25.71 23.64
C GLY A 12 16.15 24.55 22.67
N SER A 13 17.42 24.23 22.39
CA SER A 13 17.80 23.02 21.63
C SER A 13 17.53 21.78 22.47
N MET A 14 16.58 20.94 22.05
CA MET A 14 16.47 19.58 22.60
C MET A 14 17.42 18.65 21.85
N ARG A 15 18.55 18.33 22.48
CA ARG A 15 19.45 17.26 22.11
C ARG A 15 18.86 15.92 22.56
N PHE A 16 18.64 15.00 21.62
CA PHE A 16 18.44 13.60 21.94
C PHE A 16 19.76 12.98 22.40
N LYS A 17 19.78 12.51 23.63
CA LYS A 17 20.90 11.72 24.20
C LYS A 17 20.72 10.26 23.81
N SER A 18 21.70 9.73 23.09
CA SER A 18 21.92 8.30 22.93
C SER A 18 22.51 7.74 24.22
N ALA A 19 21.88 6.73 24.79
CA ALA A 19 22.44 5.98 25.94
C ALA A 19 23.14 4.73 25.41
N ALA A 20 24.48 4.80 25.40
CA ALA A 20 25.35 3.63 25.34
C ALA A 20 25.48 3.06 26.73
N HIS A 21 25.21 1.78 26.96
CA HIS A 21 25.58 1.07 28.18
C HIS A 21 26.64 0.01 27.92
N SER A 22 27.67 0.15 28.69
CA SER A 22 28.92 -0.56 28.76
C SER A 22 28.78 -2.04 29.17
N ARG A 23 29.72 -2.82 28.65
CA ARG A 23 30.03 -4.20 29.04
C ARG A 23 30.58 -4.27 30.47
N SER A 24 30.15 -5.27 31.24
CA SER A 24 31.01 -5.87 32.25
C SER A 24 30.85 -7.40 32.24
N SER A 25 31.99 -8.04 32.19
CA SER A 25 32.24 -9.47 32.21
C SER A 25 32.02 -10.08 33.60
N PHE A 26 31.38 -11.24 33.71
CA PHE A 26 31.68 -12.25 34.74
C PHE A 26 31.45 -13.66 34.17
N ALA A 27 32.53 -14.44 34.14
CA ALA A 27 32.52 -15.85 33.83
C ALA A 27 32.39 -16.65 35.14
N ARG A 28 31.58 -17.72 35.10
CA ARG A 28 31.84 -19.07 35.63
C ARG A 28 30.59 -19.93 35.53
N GLY A 29 30.66 -20.93 34.89
CA GLY A 29 30.40 -22.26 34.57
C GLY A 29 29.48 -23.03 35.50
N VAL A 30 28.45 -23.69 34.90
CA VAL A 30 27.94 -25.00 35.32
C VAL A 30 27.41 -25.69 34.06
N ALA A 31 27.87 -26.88 33.81
CA ALA A 31 27.41 -27.76 32.75
C ALA A 31 25.98 -28.26 33.02
N GLY A 32 25.04 -27.95 32.11
CA GLY A 32 23.70 -28.52 32.07
C GLY A 32 23.34 -28.81 30.62
N THR A 33 23.17 -30.09 30.34
CA THR A 33 22.74 -30.62 29.06
C THR A 33 21.43 -29.96 28.61
N ARG A 34 21.51 -29.05 27.67
CA ARG A 34 20.36 -28.45 26.98
C ARG A 34 20.04 -29.29 25.75
N ALA A 35 18.90 -29.96 25.80
CA ALA A 35 18.25 -30.50 24.62
C ALA A 35 18.14 -29.39 23.57
N SER A 36 18.73 -29.58 22.44
CA SER A 36 18.66 -28.72 21.27
C SER A 36 17.23 -28.68 20.75
N ARG A 37 16.54 -27.54 20.94
CA ARG A 37 15.37 -27.20 20.12
C ARG A 37 15.84 -27.10 18.67
N PRO A 38 15.14 -27.69 17.70
CA PRO A 38 15.47 -27.46 16.31
C PRO A 38 15.20 -25.98 16.01
N SER A 39 16.25 -25.24 15.67
CA SER A 39 16.12 -23.97 14.97
C SER A 39 15.38 -24.27 13.68
N ALA A 40 14.15 -23.78 13.54
CA ALA A 40 13.50 -23.69 12.26
C ALA A 40 14.40 -22.83 11.37
N ARG A 41 15.20 -23.52 10.57
CA ARG A 41 15.92 -22.89 9.46
C ARG A 41 14.82 -22.35 8.55
N TYR A 42 14.71 -21.04 8.44
CA TYR A 42 14.16 -20.39 7.28
C TYR A 42 15.07 -20.72 6.09
N GLY A 43 14.95 -21.95 5.66
CA GLY A 43 15.64 -22.51 4.55
C GLY A 43 14.62 -22.76 3.45
N THR A 44 14.73 -21.95 2.39
CA THR A 44 14.33 -22.34 1.05
C THR A 44 12.85 -22.55 0.78
N VAL A 45 12.07 -21.48 0.84
CA VAL A 45 10.90 -21.34 -0.05
C VAL A 45 11.29 -20.59 -1.35
N ALA A 46 12.56 -20.26 -1.52
CA ALA A 46 13.07 -19.54 -2.69
C ALA A 46 13.28 -20.40 -3.94
N HIS A 47 12.89 -21.68 -3.95
CA HIS A 47 13.14 -22.58 -5.08
C HIS A 47 11.89 -23.06 -5.84
N ALA A 48 10.71 -22.48 -5.58
CA ALA A 48 9.50 -22.79 -6.35
C ALA A 48 9.16 -21.71 -7.42
N TYR A 49 10.09 -20.84 -7.76
CA TYR A 49 9.82 -19.65 -8.59
C TYR A 49 10.58 -19.59 -9.91
N ALA A 50 11.12 -20.67 -10.39
CA ALA A 50 11.76 -20.71 -11.69
C ALA A 50 10.93 -21.54 -12.67
N ASP A 51 10.09 -20.87 -13.46
CA ASP A 51 9.78 -21.37 -14.78
C ASP A 51 11.07 -21.28 -15.62
N ALA A 52 11.23 -22.16 -16.62
CA ALA A 52 12.42 -22.25 -17.47
C ALA A 52 12.89 -20.92 -18.11
N ASP A 53 12.12 -19.83 -17.97
CA ASP A 53 12.38 -18.48 -18.47
C ASP A 53 12.66 -17.44 -17.37
N GLY A 54 12.73 -17.83 -16.09
CA GLY A 54 13.29 -17.00 -15.00
C GLY A 54 12.50 -15.77 -14.56
N VAL A 55 11.22 -15.62 -14.91
CA VAL A 55 10.45 -14.42 -14.56
C VAL A 55 9.02 -14.78 -14.13
N GLY A 56 8.73 -14.58 -12.87
CA GLY A 56 7.37 -14.54 -12.33
C GLY A 56 7.05 -15.58 -11.28
N ALA A 57 6.81 -15.12 -10.06
CA ALA A 57 6.25 -15.92 -9.00
C ALA A 57 4.91 -16.53 -9.45
N ALA A 58 4.87 -17.85 -9.65
CA ALA A 58 3.69 -18.55 -10.09
C ALA A 58 2.58 -18.49 -9.03
N PHE A 59 1.35 -18.18 -9.44
CA PHE A 59 0.18 -18.54 -8.66
C PHE A 59 -0.02 -20.06 -8.77
N GLU A 60 -0.24 -20.76 -7.66
CA GLU A 60 -0.51 -22.19 -7.68
C GLU A 60 -1.82 -22.48 -8.44
N GLY A 61 -1.81 -23.37 -9.41
CA GLY A 61 -3.03 -23.99 -9.92
C GLY A 61 -3.36 -23.94 -11.41
N ASP A 62 -2.70 -23.13 -12.26
CA ASP A 62 -3.05 -23.04 -13.69
C ASP A 62 -1.95 -23.55 -14.62
N ILE A 63 -2.07 -24.79 -15.04
CA ILE A 63 -1.27 -25.34 -16.13
C ILE A 63 -2.16 -25.40 -17.39
N GLY A 64 -1.99 -24.45 -18.31
CA GLY A 64 -2.52 -24.58 -19.67
C GLY A 64 -3.49 -23.54 -20.25
N ALA A 65 -3.94 -22.53 -19.49
CA ALA A 65 -4.69 -21.39 -20.02
C ALA A 65 -3.80 -20.15 -20.13
N GLU A 66 -4.09 -19.26 -21.09
CA GLU A 66 -3.43 -17.95 -21.17
C GLU A 66 -3.61 -17.24 -19.83
N ARG A 67 -2.53 -17.12 -19.04
CA ARG A 67 -2.58 -16.56 -17.68
C ARG A 67 -3.02 -15.11 -17.74
N LYS A 68 -4.27 -14.84 -17.38
CA LYS A 68 -4.78 -13.47 -17.21
C LYS A 68 -4.23 -12.90 -15.91
N HIS A 69 -3.29 -11.96 -16.00
CA HIS A 69 -2.66 -11.31 -14.85
C HIS A 69 -2.85 -9.80 -14.93
N LEU A 70 -3.53 -9.23 -13.94
CA LEU A 70 -3.73 -7.79 -13.77
C LEU A 70 -2.82 -7.26 -12.66
N ILE A 71 -2.08 -6.20 -12.95
CA ILE A 71 -1.34 -5.42 -11.96
C ILE A 71 -2.05 -4.08 -11.77
N LEU A 72 -2.37 -3.73 -10.52
CA LEU A 72 -2.94 -2.44 -10.12
C LEU A 72 -1.98 -1.72 -9.19
N VAL A 73 -1.58 -0.51 -9.55
CA VAL A 73 -0.59 0.29 -8.82
C VAL A 73 -1.27 1.42 -8.07
N ASP A 74 -1.03 1.51 -6.79
CA ASP A 74 -1.37 2.67 -5.96
C ASP A 74 -0.40 3.81 -6.31
N GLY A 75 -0.87 4.74 -7.15
CA GLY A 75 -0.01 5.73 -7.81
C GLY A 75 0.65 6.71 -6.84
N LEU A 76 -0.12 7.28 -5.91
CA LEU A 76 0.40 8.27 -4.98
C LEU A 76 1.38 7.68 -3.98
N SER A 77 1.14 6.48 -3.46
CA SER A 77 2.06 5.84 -2.52
C SER A 77 3.47 5.71 -3.08
N PHE A 78 3.61 5.41 -4.38
CA PHE A 78 4.92 5.35 -5.03
C PHE A 78 5.53 6.72 -5.32
N VAL A 79 4.72 7.74 -5.60
CA VAL A 79 5.20 9.13 -5.73
C VAL A 79 5.76 9.62 -4.40
N PHE A 80 5.01 9.46 -3.31
CA PHE A 80 5.46 9.82 -1.96
C PHE A 80 6.72 9.05 -1.55
N ARG A 81 6.74 7.73 -1.78
CA ARG A 81 7.90 6.90 -1.50
C ARG A 81 9.16 7.36 -2.24
N ALA A 82 9.05 7.67 -3.53
CA ALA A 82 10.15 8.17 -4.32
C ALA A 82 10.65 9.52 -3.82
N TYR A 83 9.74 10.45 -3.56
CA TYR A 83 10.06 11.78 -3.06
C TYR A 83 10.81 11.73 -1.73
N TYR A 84 10.29 11.03 -0.72
CA TYR A 84 10.96 10.93 0.57
C TYR A 84 12.25 10.11 0.49
N GLY A 85 12.31 9.13 -0.39
CA GLY A 85 13.51 8.35 -0.65
C GLY A 85 14.67 9.19 -1.22
N TRP A 86 14.40 10.14 -2.10
CA TRP A 86 15.39 11.08 -2.62
C TRP A 86 15.70 12.17 -1.61
N SER A 87 14.71 12.77 -0.96
CA SER A 87 14.92 13.79 0.07
C SER A 87 15.81 13.29 1.22
N ALA A 88 15.71 12.03 1.60
CA ALA A 88 16.52 11.44 2.66
C ALA A 88 18.00 11.23 2.26
N ARG A 89 18.33 11.19 0.96
CA ARG A 89 19.70 11.03 0.46
C ARG A 89 20.49 12.34 0.41
N GLY A 90 19.78 13.47 0.35
CA GLY A 90 20.38 14.81 0.32
C GLY A 90 20.97 15.25 -1.01
N ASP A 91 21.09 14.35 -1.96
CA ASP A 91 21.56 14.59 -3.34
C ASP A 91 20.40 14.27 -4.30
N GLY A 92 19.68 15.30 -4.74
CA GLY A 92 18.62 15.16 -5.76
C GLY A 92 19.22 14.76 -7.12
N LEU A 93 18.50 13.90 -7.87
CA LEU A 93 18.81 13.68 -9.28
C LEU A 93 18.23 14.85 -10.08
N GLN A 94 19.10 15.65 -10.73
CA GLN A 94 18.70 16.78 -11.54
C GLN A 94 19.11 16.58 -12.99
N ASN A 95 18.29 17.08 -13.92
CA ASN A 95 18.67 17.20 -15.33
C ASN A 95 19.56 18.44 -15.56
N ALA A 96 20.07 18.61 -16.78
CA ALA A 96 20.92 19.74 -17.16
C ALA A 96 20.24 21.12 -16.98
N ALA A 97 18.92 21.17 -16.93
CA ALA A 97 18.15 22.38 -16.66
C ALA A 97 18.00 22.67 -15.16
N GLY A 98 18.53 21.82 -14.27
CA GLY A 98 18.41 21.94 -12.81
C GLY A 98 17.06 21.49 -12.26
N GLU A 99 16.23 20.80 -13.07
CA GLU A 99 14.95 20.26 -12.63
C GLU A 99 15.18 18.93 -11.88
N ASP A 100 14.54 18.76 -10.70
CA ASP A 100 14.58 17.50 -9.97
C ASP A 100 13.81 16.41 -10.73
N THR A 101 14.51 15.35 -11.10
CA THR A 101 13.98 14.22 -11.86
C THR A 101 13.98 12.90 -11.09
N GLY A 102 14.39 12.91 -9.82
CA GLY A 102 14.54 11.71 -9.00
C GLY A 102 13.25 10.92 -8.83
N VAL A 103 12.13 11.61 -8.64
CA VAL A 103 10.81 10.97 -8.54
C VAL A 103 10.42 10.34 -9.88
N LEU A 104 10.59 11.05 -10.98
CA LEU A 104 10.29 10.55 -12.34
C LEU A 104 11.14 9.34 -12.69
N TYR A 105 12.44 9.39 -12.40
CA TYR A 105 13.37 8.27 -12.56
C TYR A 105 12.92 7.02 -11.79
N SER A 106 12.60 7.20 -10.50
CA SER A 106 12.15 6.09 -9.65
C SER A 106 10.83 5.50 -10.14
N TYR A 107 9.91 6.36 -10.57
CA TYR A 107 8.60 5.93 -11.05
C TYR A 107 8.70 5.19 -12.38
N ALA A 108 9.48 5.71 -13.36
CA ALA A 108 9.74 5.03 -14.61
C ALA A 108 10.33 3.63 -14.40
N ASN A 109 11.32 3.51 -13.49
CA ASN A 109 11.90 2.21 -13.15
C ASN A 109 10.91 1.27 -12.48
N THR A 110 10.01 1.79 -11.64
CA THR A 110 8.91 1.01 -11.04
C THR A 110 8.02 0.41 -12.13
N ILE A 111 7.57 1.23 -13.09
CA ILE A 111 6.74 0.75 -14.22
C ILE A 111 7.51 -0.28 -15.06
N CYS A 112 8.79 -0.06 -15.37
CA CYS A 112 9.61 -1.04 -16.09
C CYS A 112 9.68 -2.37 -15.33
N SER A 113 9.90 -2.35 -14.01
CA SER A 113 9.93 -3.56 -13.17
C SER A 113 8.62 -4.33 -13.21
N LEU A 114 7.49 -3.62 -13.21
CA LEU A 114 6.17 -4.25 -13.29
C LEU A 114 5.88 -4.84 -14.67
N LEU A 115 6.31 -4.18 -15.74
CA LEU A 115 6.20 -4.70 -17.11
C LEU A 115 7.11 -5.93 -17.33
N GLU A 116 8.27 -6.02 -16.66
CA GLU A 116 9.15 -7.19 -16.69
C GLU A 116 8.48 -8.44 -16.12
N LEU A 117 7.50 -8.30 -15.24
CA LEU A 117 6.65 -9.41 -14.75
C LEU A 117 5.68 -9.93 -15.84
N ARG A 118 5.68 -9.34 -17.03
CA ARG A 118 4.85 -9.70 -18.19
C ARG A 118 3.36 -9.84 -17.85
N PRO A 119 2.74 -8.83 -17.20
CA PRO A 119 1.31 -8.86 -16.94
C PRO A 119 0.54 -8.75 -18.27
N THR A 120 -0.65 -9.37 -18.33
CA THR A 120 -1.56 -9.13 -19.46
C THR A 120 -2.26 -7.79 -19.37
N HIS A 121 -2.45 -7.28 -18.14
CA HIS A 121 -3.13 -6.01 -17.85
C HIS A 121 -2.37 -5.25 -16.76
N LEU A 122 -2.28 -3.94 -16.91
CA LEU A 122 -1.62 -3.04 -15.96
C LEU A 122 -2.36 -1.72 -15.93
N ALA A 123 -2.59 -1.16 -14.74
CA ALA A 123 -3.07 0.20 -14.58
C ALA A 123 -2.47 0.86 -13.34
N VAL A 124 -2.39 2.19 -13.38
CA VAL A 124 -2.01 3.01 -12.23
C VAL A 124 -3.24 3.80 -11.77
N CYS A 125 -3.57 3.70 -10.49
CA CYS A 125 -4.70 4.37 -9.87
C CYS A 125 -4.24 5.59 -9.07
N PHE A 126 -4.86 6.74 -9.31
CA PHE A 126 -4.58 7.98 -8.59
C PHE A 126 -5.84 8.51 -7.94
N ASP A 127 -5.67 9.14 -6.77
CA ASP A 127 -6.74 9.90 -6.15
C ASP A 127 -7.14 11.09 -7.02
N ALA A 128 -8.44 11.38 -7.06
CA ALA A 128 -8.93 12.62 -7.60
C ALA A 128 -8.77 13.76 -6.58
N LYS A 129 -8.66 14.99 -7.08
CA LYS A 129 -8.69 16.18 -6.21
C LYS A 129 -10.08 16.34 -5.59
N GLY A 130 -10.11 16.70 -4.32
CA GLY A 130 -11.35 17.05 -3.62
C GLY A 130 -11.73 16.06 -2.52
N LYS A 131 -12.93 16.27 -1.96
CA LYS A 131 -13.46 15.42 -0.91
C LYS A 131 -14.00 14.12 -1.49
N THR A 132 -13.87 13.05 -0.72
CA THR A 132 -14.44 11.73 -1.02
C THR A 132 -15.66 11.50 -0.13
N PHE A 133 -16.44 10.47 -0.43
CA PHE A 133 -17.59 10.08 0.41
C PHE A 133 -17.20 9.84 1.89
N ARG A 134 -15.94 9.47 2.17
CA ARG A 134 -15.46 9.30 3.55
C ARG A 134 -15.41 10.64 4.30
N HIS A 135 -15.04 11.72 3.63
CA HIS A 135 -15.07 13.07 4.21
C HIS A 135 -16.50 13.57 4.47
N GLU A 136 -17.48 13.13 3.66
CA GLU A 136 -18.89 13.42 3.88
C GLU A 136 -19.43 12.67 5.08
N MET A 137 -18.96 11.44 5.27
CA MET A 137 -19.35 10.56 6.36
C MET A 137 -18.72 10.96 7.70
N PHE A 138 -17.47 11.43 7.67
CA PHE A 138 -16.70 11.82 8.83
C PHE A 138 -15.76 13.00 8.48
N VAL A 139 -16.08 14.18 8.96
CA VAL A 139 -15.36 15.43 8.61
C VAL A 139 -13.90 15.39 9.04
N GLU A 140 -13.60 14.67 10.13
CA GLU A 140 -12.25 14.54 10.68
C GLU A 140 -11.40 13.46 9.97
N TYR A 141 -11.96 12.74 8.99
CA TYR A 141 -11.23 11.74 8.22
C TYR A 141 -10.00 12.36 7.54
N LYS A 142 -8.81 11.79 7.81
CA LYS A 142 -7.51 12.26 7.32
C LYS A 142 -7.16 13.73 7.69
N ALA A 143 -7.91 14.38 8.61
CA ALA A 143 -7.70 15.79 8.98
C ALA A 143 -6.37 16.04 9.70
N ASN A 144 -5.76 15.01 10.27
CA ASN A 144 -4.45 15.04 10.93
C ASN A 144 -3.28 14.91 9.95
N ARG A 145 -3.52 14.61 8.66
CA ARG A 145 -2.46 14.52 7.65
C ARG A 145 -1.91 15.90 7.32
N PRO A 146 -0.58 16.08 7.29
CA PRO A 146 0.01 17.32 6.85
C PRO A 146 -0.35 17.58 5.37
N PRO A 147 -0.40 18.84 4.94
CA PRO A 147 -0.63 19.17 3.54
C PRO A 147 0.48 18.55 2.66
N THR A 148 0.12 18.19 1.43
CA THR A 148 1.08 17.68 0.45
C THR A 148 2.15 18.75 0.19
N PRO A 149 3.45 18.41 0.30
CA PRO A 149 4.53 19.34 0.01
C PRO A 149 4.43 19.94 -1.40
N GLU A 150 4.73 21.24 -1.55
CA GLU A 150 4.67 21.93 -2.85
C GLU A 150 5.44 21.20 -3.96
N PRO A 151 6.68 20.70 -3.74
CA PRO A 151 7.39 19.97 -4.80
C PRO A 151 6.64 18.72 -5.28
N LEU A 152 5.85 18.08 -4.40
CA LEU A 152 5.01 16.95 -4.80
C LEU A 152 3.82 17.39 -5.65
N LEU A 153 3.22 18.53 -5.36
CA LEU A 153 2.13 19.06 -6.19
C LEU A 153 2.59 19.33 -7.62
N ASP A 154 3.86 19.75 -7.81
CA ASP A 154 4.46 20.01 -9.12
C ASP A 154 4.86 18.73 -9.86
N VAL A 155 5.32 17.69 -9.14
CA VAL A 155 5.82 16.47 -9.77
C VAL A 155 4.71 15.46 -10.09
N ILE A 156 3.62 15.42 -9.33
CA ILE A 156 2.51 14.48 -9.56
C ILE A 156 1.99 14.56 -11.00
N PRO A 157 1.65 15.75 -11.58
CA PRO A 157 1.20 15.82 -12.97
C PRO A 157 2.24 15.34 -13.98
N LYS A 158 3.54 15.54 -13.68
CA LYS A 158 4.63 15.07 -14.54
C LYS A 158 4.72 13.54 -14.53
N VAL A 159 4.57 12.92 -13.35
CA VAL A 159 4.50 11.46 -13.21
C VAL A 159 3.31 10.90 -13.98
N GLU A 160 2.13 11.51 -13.84
CA GLU A 160 0.93 11.08 -14.57
C GLU A 160 1.11 11.13 -16.09
N ASN A 161 1.73 12.20 -16.60
CA ASN A 161 2.04 12.32 -18.03
C ASN A 161 3.05 11.26 -18.46
N LEU A 162 4.11 11.06 -17.68
CA LEU A 162 5.10 10.02 -17.95
C LEU A 162 4.48 8.63 -18.03
N VAL A 163 3.57 8.29 -17.11
CA VAL A 163 2.84 7.00 -17.10
C VAL A 163 2.02 6.83 -18.38
N ARG A 164 1.29 7.88 -18.81
CA ARG A 164 0.51 7.87 -20.06
C ARG A 164 1.41 7.75 -21.28
N ASP A 165 2.53 8.49 -21.31
CA ASP A 165 3.53 8.45 -22.39
C ASP A 165 4.17 7.06 -22.50
N MET A 166 4.35 6.36 -21.36
CA MET A 166 4.81 4.96 -21.34
C MET A 166 3.73 3.95 -21.80
N GLY A 167 2.52 4.41 -22.14
CA GLY A 167 1.42 3.57 -22.63
C GLY A 167 0.67 2.82 -21.54
N VAL A 168 0.78 3.24 -20.28
CA VAL A 168 0.09 2.60 -19.15
C VAL A 168 -1.21 3.36 -18.83
N PRO A 169 -2.36 2.66 -18.78
CA PRO A 169 -3.62 3.26 -18.36
C PRO A 169 -3.56 3.89 -16.96
N LEU A 170 -4.10 5.10 -16.85
CA LEU A 170 -4.22 5.81 -15.59
C LEU A 170 -5.69 5.95 -15.22
N LEU A 171 -6.05 5.43 -14.05
CA LEU A 171 -7.40 5.45 -13.52
C LEU A 171 -7.56 6.51 -12.45
N ARG A 172 -8.65 7.25 -12.54
CA ARG A 172 -9.04 8.27 -11.55
C ARG A 172 -10.54 8.49 -11.62
N LEU A 173 -11.18 8.61 -10.46
CA LEU A 173 -12.61 8.89 -10.37
C LEU A 173 -12.87 9.89 -9.24
N SER A 174 -13.59 10.97 -9.52
CA SER A 174 -13.94 11.99 -8.52
C SER A 174 -14.85 11.43 -7.43
N GLY A 175 -14.65 11.87 -6.20
CA GLY A 175 -15.47 11.51 -5.04
C GLY A 175 -15.13 10.17 -4.38
N VAL A 176 -14.15 9.43 -4.91
CA VAL A 176 -13.64 8.17 -4.35
C VAL A 176 -12.11 8.21 -4.26
N GLU A 177 -11.54 7.31 -3.50
CA GLU A 177 -10.08 7.16 -3.36
C GLU A 177 -9.55 6.13 -4.37
N ALA A 178 -8.24 6.19 -4.66
CA ALA A 178 -7.56 5.22 -5.51
C ALA A 178 -7.78 3.78 -5.01
N ASP A 179 -7.85 3.59 -3.69
CA ASP A 179 -8.11 2.31 -3.03
C ASP A 179 -9.44 1.68 -3.46
N ASP A 180 -10.50 2.49 -3.58
CA ASP A 180 -11.81 2.02 -4.01
C ASP A 180 -11.81 1.62 -5.50
N ILE A 181 -11.00 2.33 -6.33
CA ILE A 181 -10.79 1.97 -7.73
C ILE A 181 -10.06 0.63 -7.80
N ILE A 182 -8.96 0.48 -7.04
CA ILE A 182 -8.18 -0.76 -6.95
C ILE A 182 -9.06 -1.91 -6.46
N GLY A 183 -9.85 -1.70 -5.40
CA GLY A 183 -10.75 -2.70 -4.85
C GLY A 183 -11.79 -3.17 -5.86
N THR A 184 -12.41 -2.23 -6.59
CA THR A 184 -13.42 -2.54 -7.60
C THR A 184 -12.84 -3.31 -8.78
N MET A 185 -11.69 -2.87 -9.31
CA MET A 185 -11.02 -3.55 -10.42
C MET A 185 -10.49 -4.92 -10.01
N THR A 186 -9.97 -5.05 -8.76
CA THR A 186 -9.52 -6.31 -8.19
C THR A 186 -10.64 -7.33 -8.14
N ARG A 187 -11.80 -6.97 -7.59
CA ARG A 187 -12.94 -7.87 -7.51
C ARG A 187 -13.39 -8.32 -8.89
N ARG A 188 -13.62 -7.37 -9.81
CA ARG A 188 -14.07 -7.68 -11.17
C ARG A 188 -13.10 -8.61 -11.90
N ALA A 189 -11.80 -8.32 -11.81
CA ALA A 189 -10.80 -9.15 -12.45
C ALA A 189 -10.74 -10.56 -11.83
N ALA A 190 -10.82 -10.67 -10.51
CA ALA A 190 -10.85 -11.97 -9.82
C ALA A 190 -12.09 -12.80 -10.18
N ASP A 191 -13.26 -12.14 -10.30
CA ASP A 191 -14.51 -12.77 -10.74
C ASP A 191 -14.41 -13.26 -12.20
N ASP A 192 -13.68 -12.55 -13.08
CA ASP A 192 -13.37 -12.93 -14.46
C ASP A 192 -12.18 -13.91 -14.59
N GLY A 193 -11.70 -14.46 -13.48
CA GLY A 193 -10.66 -15.49 -13.46
C GLY A 193 -9.22 -14.97 -13.55
N PHE A 194 -8.99 -13.66 -13.43
CA PHE A 194 -7.63 -13.11 -13.38
C PHE A 194 -6.94 -13.42 -12.07
N HIS A 195 -5.63 -13.54 -12.12
CA HIS A 195 -4.76 -13.28 -10.97
C HIS A 195 -4.50 -11.80 -10.87
N VAL A 196 -4.58 -11.25 -9.65
CA VAL A 196 -4.40 -9.81 -9.41
C VAL A 196 -3.23 -9.58 -8.46
N SER A 197 -2.36 -8.67 -8.84
CA SER A 197 -1.29 -8.15 -7.97
C SER A 197 -1.54 -6.67 -7.68
N ILE A 198 -1.81 -6.34 -6.41
CA ILE A 198 -1.94 -4.96 -5.93
C ILE A 198 -0.57 -4.48 -5.50
N VAL A 199 -0.08 -3.42 -6.15
CA VAL A 199 1.25 -2.85 -5.90
C VAL A 199 1.10 -1.65 -4.98
N SER A 200 1.24 -1.86 -3.68
CA SER A 200 1.13 -0.83 -2.64
C SER A 200 1.86 -1.25 -1.36
N PRO A 201 2.42 -0.31 -0.58
CA PRO A 201 2.89 -0.55 0.78
C PRO A 201 1.76 -0.55 1.81
N ASP A 202 0.54 -0.14 1.43
CA ASP A 202 -0.56 0.09 2.36
C ASP A 202 -1.19 -1.23 2.84
N LYS A 203 -1.27 -1.37 4.16
CA LYS A 203 -1.87 -2.54 4.83
C LYS A 203 -3.37 -2.67 4.59
N ASP A 204 -4.06 -1.57 4.25
CA ASP A 204 -5.51 -1.59 4.12
C ASP A 204 -5.97 -2.50 2.99
N PHE A 205 -5.11 -2.74 1.99
CA PHE A 205 -5.33 -3.73 0.95
C PHE A 205 -5.30 -5.19 1.42
N TYR A 206 -4.88 -5.49 2.65
CA TYR A 206 -4.94 -6.86 3.17
C TYR A 206 -6.36 -7.42 3.15
N GLN A 207 -7.38 -6.58 3.31
CA GLN A 207 -8.79 -6.97 3.22
C GLN A 207 -9.21 -7.56 1.87
N LEU A 208 -8.42 -7.31 0.80
CA LEU A 208 -8.69 -7.77 -0.56
C LEU A 208 -7.96 -9.09 -0.90
N LEU A 209 -7.07 -9.57 -0.04
CA LEU A 209 -6.29 -10.77 -0.30
C LEU A 209 -7.20 -11.99 -0.45
N SER A 210 -6.89 -12.82 -1.46
CA SER A 210 -7.59 -14.06 -1.74
C SER A 210 -6.64 -15.02 -2.49
N PRO A 211 -7.02 -16.26 -2.78
CA PRO A 211 -6.18 -17.16 -3.58
C PRO A 211 -5.80 -16.61 -4.96
N ARG A 212 -6.58 -15.67 -5.50
CA ARG A 212 -6.29 -15.01 -6.78
C ARG A 212 -5.71 -13.60 -6.63
N VAL A 213 -5.66 -13.05 -5.41
CA VAL A 213 -5.25 -11.67 -5.15
C VAL A 213 -4.09 -11.67 -4.16
N ARG A 214 -2.98 -11.09 -4.56
CA ARG A 214 -1.81 -10.84 -3.70
C ARG A 214 -1.41 -9.38 -3.75
N MET A 215 -0.61 -8.95 -2.79
CA MET A 215 0.10 -7.67 -2.87
C MET A 215 1.53 -7.88 -3.36
N LEU A 216 2.06 -6.87 -4.02
CA LEU A 216 3.48 -6.68 -4.30
C LEU A 216 3.92 -5.45 -3.50
N ARG A 217 4.58 -5.68 -2.39
CA ARG A 217 5.07 -4.60 -1.52
C ARG A 217 6.47 -4.19 -1.96
N PRO A 218 6.83 -2.89 -1.90
CA PRO A 218 8.19 -2.46 -2.17
C PRO A 218 9.17 -3.21 -1.26
N SER A 219 10.22 -3.79 -1.84
CA SER A 219 11.24 -4.48 -1.06
C SER A 219 11.94 -3.51 -0.10
N LYS A 220 12.26 -4.01 1.08
CA LYS A 220 13.02 -3.27 2.10
C LYS A 220 14.52 -3.27 1.81
N THR A 221 14.96 -4.13 0.92
CA THR A 221 16.36 -4.25 0.54
C THR A 221 16.59 -3.69 -0.85
N ASN A 222 17.75 -3.02 -1.05
CA ASN A 222 18.15 -2.53 -2.38
C ASN A 222 18.81 -3.64 -3.23
N LYS A 223 18.71 -4.90 -2.80
CA LYS A 223 19.32 -6.05 -3.47
C LYS A 223 18.22 -7.06 -3.86
N GLY A 224 18.23 -7.49 -5.10
CA GLY A 224 17.26 -8.45 -5.62
C GLY A 224 16.02 -7.80 -6.22
N ASP A 225 14.89 -8.47 -6.10
CA ASP A 225 13.62 -8.02 -6.67
C ASP A 225 13.13 -6.74 -5.98
N PRO A 226 12.63 -5.75 -6.75
CA PRO A 226 12.12 -4.51 -6.19
C PRO A 226 10.82 -4.67 -5.42
N PHE A 227 10.16 -5.81 -5.54
CA PHE A 227 8.90 -6.13 -4.89
C PHE A 227 8.96 -7.47 -4.14
N GLU A 228 8.33 -7.50 -2.99
CA GLU A 228 8.12 -8.69 -2.18
C GLU A 228 6.64 -9.08 -2.26
N PRO A 229 6.30 -10.31 -2.71
CA PRO A 229 4.92 -10.76 -2.69
C PRO A 229 4.43 -10.91 -1.25
N PHE A 230 3.15 -10.61 -1.04
CA PHE A 230 2.45 -10.81 0.22
C PHE A 230 1.09 -11.43 -0.06
N THR A 231 0.89 -12.62 0.45
CA THR A 231 -0.23 -13.50 0.13
C THR A 231 -1.19 -13.65 1.31
N VAL A 232 -2.26 -14.42 1.12
CA VAL A 232 -3.18 -14.82 2.21
C VAL A 232 -2.42 -15.56 3.31
N GLU A 233 -1.47 -16.42 2.96
CA GLU A 233 -0.73 -17.18 3.96
C GLU A 233 0.22 -16.29 4.77
N ASP A 234 0.89 -15.33 4.13
CA ASP A 234 1.69 -14.34 4.84
C ASP A 234 0.83 -13.51 5.81
N PHE A 235 -0.40 -13.19 5.42
CA PHE A 235 -1.37 -12.50 6.28
C PHE A 235 -1.76 -13.35 7.49
N ARG A 236 -2.07 -14.64 7.27
CA ARG A 236 -2.42 -15.57 8.35
C ARG A 236 -1.29 -15.72 9.36
N VAL A 237 -0.07 -15.94 8.85
CA VAL A 237 1.13 -16.02 9.71
C VAL A 237 1.34 -14.73 10.50
N MET A 238 1.15 -13.56 9.87
CA MET A 238 1.28 -12.25 10.54
C MET A 238 0.30 -12.08 11.70
N HIS A 239 -0.87 -12.68 11.62
CA HIS A 239 -1.94 -12.58 12.61
C HIS A 239 -2.13 -13.86 13.44
N ASP A 240 -1.09 -14.72 13.53
CA ASP A 240 -1.12 -15.97 14.30
C ASP A 240 -2.31 -16.88 13.92
N HIS A 241 -2.76 -16.83 12.65
CA HIS A 241 -3.95 -17.53 12.11
C HIS A 241 -5.27 -17.20 12.80
N ALA A 242 -5.33 -16.10 13.57
CA ALA A 242 -6.51 -15.71 14.34
C ALA A 242 -7.63 -15.11 13.48
N ILE A 243 -7.28 -14.53 12.34
CA ILE A 243 -8.25 -13.89 11.42
C ILE A 243 -7.91 -14.16 9.96
N GLU A 244 -8.93 -14.11 9.11
CA GLU A 244 -8.81 -14.15 7.66
C GLU A 244 -8.76 -12.73 7.05
N PRO A 245 -8.20 -12.54 5.86
CA PRO A 245 -8.11 -11.23 5.20
C PRO A 245 -9.42 -10.43 5.20
N LYS A 246 -10.56 -11.05 4.93
CA LYS A 246 -11.88 -10.39 4.94
C LYS A 246 -12.27 -9.80 6.30
N GLN A 247 -11.72 -10.34 7.40
CA GLN A 247 -11.97 -9.84 8.76
C GLN A 247 -11.04 -8.67 9.12
N PHE A 248 -10.09 -8.33 8.27
CA PHE A 248 -9.17 -7.23 8.54
C PHE A 248 -9.88 -5.88 8.58
N VAL A 249 -10.97 -5.72 7.84
CA VAL A 249 -11.82 -4.54 7.92
C VAL A 249 -12.43 -4.38 9.32
N ASP A 250 -12.90 -5.47 9.92
CA ASP A 250 -13.47 -5.46 11.28
C ASP A 250 -12.37 -5.28 12.34
N PHE A 251 -11.17 -5.83 12.08
CA PHE A 251 -10.01 -5.59 12.94
C PHE A 251 -9.66 -4.09 12.98
N LEU A 252 -9.52 -3.43 11.83
CA LEU A 252 -9.25 -2.00 11.76
C LEU A 252 -10.41 -1.17 12.37
N ALA A 253 -11.65 -1.59 12.16
CA ALA A 253 -12.82 -0.93 12.74
C ALA A 253 -12.82 -0.95 14.27
N LEU A 254 -12.33 -2.01 14.88
CA LEU A 254 -12.19 -2.14 16.33
C LEU A 254 -11.00 -1.35 16.87
N VAL A 255 -9.83 -1.48 16.22
CA VAL A 255 -8.57 -0.90 16.68
C VAL A 255 -8.46 0.58 16.34
N GLY A 256 -9.08 1.00 15.23
CA GLY A 256 -8.91 2.31 14.64
C GLY A 256 -7.64 2.42 13.79
N ASP A 257 -7.50 3.55 13.10
CA ASP A 257 -6.29 3.91 12.36
C ASP A 257 -5.94 5.38 12.59
N SER A 258 -4.84 5.61 13.30
CA SER A 258 -4.38 6.97 13.61
C SER A 258 -3.87 7.71 12.38
N SER A 259 -3.40 7.02 11.34
CA SER A 259 -2.91 7.67 10.11
C SER A 259 -4.05 8.31 9.32
N ASP A 260 -5.24 7.72 9.40
CA ASP A 260 -6.45 8.20 8.73
C ASP A 260 -7.46 8.86 9.69
N ASN A 261 -7.04 9.04 10.93
CA ASN A 261 -7.87 9.60 11.99
C ASN A 261 -9.18 8.81 12.22
N ILE A 262 -9.10 7.48 12.10
CA ILE A 262 -10.22 6.57 12.32
C ILE A 262 -10.26 6.18 13.79
N PRO A 263 -11.39 6.43 14.50
CA PRO A 263 -11.41 6.40 15.96
C PRO A 263 -11.30 5.00 16.57
N GLY A 264 -11.81 3.96 15.89
CA GLY A 264 -11.92 2.63 16.50
C GLY A 264 -12.85 2.59 17.72
N VAL A 265 -12.65 1.62 18.60
CA VAL A 265 -13.39 1.45 19.86
C VAL A 265 -12.47 1.68 21.05
N GLU A 266 -12.83 2.59 21.93
CA GLU A 266 -12.02 2.93 23.09
C GLU A 266 -11.73 1.70 23.97
N GLY A 267 -10.46 1.48 24.30
CA GLY A 267 -10.02 0.33 25.10
C GLY A 267 -9.92 -0.99 24.34
N VAL A 268 -10.17 -0.99 23.03
CA VAL A 268 -9.98 -2.15 22.16
C VAL A 268 -8.74 -1.91 21.30
N GLY A 269 -7.64 -2.58 21.63
CA GLY A 269 -6.43 -2.62 20.82
C GLY A 269 -6.24 -4.00 20.16
N PRO A 270 -5.14 -4.22 19.41
CA PRO A 270 -4.91 -5.48 18.68
C PRO A 270 -5.02 -6.74 19.54
N LYS A 271 -4.48 -6.69 20.78
CA LYS A 271 -4.55 -7.82 21.72
C LYS A 271 -5.97 -8.17 22.20
N THR A 272 -6.91 -7.25 22.05
CA THR A 272 -8.33 -7.47 22.40
C THR A 272 -9.12 -7.80 21.13
N ALA A 273 -8.86 -7.13 20.02
CA ALA A 273 -9.59 -7.29 18.77
C ALA A 273 -9.40 -8.69 18.14
N LEU A 274 -8.16 -9.20 18.10
CA LEU A 274 -7.88 -10.51 17.48
C LEU A 274 -8.67 -11.65 18.14
N PRO A 275 -8.63 -11.86 19.48
CA PRO A 275 -9.43 -12.91 20.11
C PRO A 275 -10.94 -12.71 19.99
N LEU A 276 -11.41 -11.46 19.85
CA LEU A 276 -12.84 -11.20 19.61
C LEU A 276 -13.26 -11.64 18.21
N LEU A 277 -12.46 -11.31 17.19
CA LEU A 277 -12.73 -11.72 15.81
C LEU A 277 -12.57 -13.23 15.61
N GLU A 278 -11.59 -13.86 16.22
CA GLU A 278 -11.43 -15.30 16.22
C GLU A 278 -12.68 -16.01 16.80
N ARG A 279 -13.25 -15.45 17.88
CA ARG A 279 -14.39 -16.05 18.56
C ARG A 279 -15.73 -15.75 17.91
N TYR A 280 -15.94 -14.52 17.43
CA TYR A 280 -17.24 -14.02 17.00
C TYR A 280 -17.36 -13.80 15.49
N GLY A 281 -16.25 -13.73 14.78
CA GLY A 281 -16.18 -13.62 13.32
C GLY A 281 -16.21 -12.20 12.78
N ASP A 282 -17.17 -11.38 13.18
CA ASP A 282 -17.40 -10.03 12.69
C ASP A 282 -17.84 -9.05 13.80
N ILE A 283 -17.86 -7.77 13.44
CA ILE A 283 -18.16 -6.69 14.39
C ILE A 283 -19.60 -6.69 14.85
N GLU A 284 -20.54 -7.06 14.01
CA GLU A 284 -21.97 -7.16 14.33
C GLU A 284 -22.21 -8.21 15.41
N THR A 285 -21.59 -9.37 15.25
CA THR A 285 -21.64 -10.45 16.24
C THR A 285 -20.92 -10.09 17.54
N ILE A 286 -19.78 -9.36 17.45
CA ILE A 286 -19.09 -8.84 18.64
C ILE A 286 -19.98 -7.88 19.42
N LEU A 287 -20.63 -6.92 18.75
CA LEU A 287 -21.54 -5.97 19.39
C LEU A 287 -22.75 -6.66 20.04
N ALA A 288 -23.34 -7.65 19.36
CA ALA A 288 -24.45 -8.45 19.92
C ALA A 288 -24.03 -9.23 21.16
N ASN A 289 -22.77 -9.60 21.32
CA ASN A 289 -22.20 -10.35 22.43
C ASN A 289 -21.33 -9.50 23.36
N ALA A 290 -21.40 -8.17 23.29
CA ALA A 290 -20.52 -7.24 24.00
C ALA A 290 -20.49 -7.48 25.52
N ALA A 291 -21.61 -7.92 26.12
CA ALA A 291 -21.71 -8.24 27.56
C ALA A 291 -20.74 -9.36 28.02
N THR A 292 -20.34 -10.25 27.11
CA THR A 292 -19.46 -11.39 27.41
C THR A 292 -17.98 -11.08 27.18
N VAL A 293 -17.64 -9.87 26.68
CA VAL A 293 -16.28 -9.47 26.39
C VAL A 293 -15.44 -9.38 27.66
N LYS A 294 -14.27 -10.01 27.62
CA LYS A 294 -13.30 -9.91 28.71
C LYS A 294 -12.62 -8.54 28.69
N GLY A 295 -12.40 -7.97 29.88
CA GLY A 295 -11.82 -6.62 29.98
C GLY A 295 -12.91 -5.56 30.18
N LYS A 296 -12.92 -4.94 31.37
CA LYS A 296 -13.99 -4.00 31.80
C LYS A 296 -14.13 -2.84 30.80
N ARG A 297 -13.02 -2.16 30.45
CA ARG A 297 -13.05 -0.98 29.58
C ARG A 297 -13.56 -1.28 28.17
N ALA A 298 -13.04 -2.33 27.52
CA ALA A 298 -13.50 -2.76 26.20
C ALA A 298 -14.99 -3.13 26.20
N ARG A 299 -15.44 -3.89 27.22
CA ARG A 299 -16.83 -4.28 27.37
C ARG A 299 -17.76 -3.08 27.58
N GLU A 300 -17.40 -2.16 28.46
CA GLU A 300 -18.18 -0.94 28.70
C GLU A 300 -18.27 -0.07 27.42
N SER A 301 -17.17 0.08 26.69
CA SER A 301 -17.17 0.79 25.41
C SER A 301 -18.05 0.12 24.37
N LEU A 302 -17.93 -1.19 24.17
CA LEU A 302 -18.73 -1.94 23.18
C LEU A 302 -20.23 -1.96 23.54
N LEU A 303 -20.59 -1.92 24.83
CA LEU A 303 -21.96 -1.82 25.28
C LEU A 303 -22.54 -0.41 25.20
N SER A 304 -21.71 0.61 25.15
CA SER A 304 -22.16 2.00 25.04
C SER A 304 -22.65 2.30 23.64
N GLU A 305 -23.68 3.13 23.52
CA GLU A 305 -24.16 3.62 22.23
C GLU A 305 -23.05 4.31 21.43
N LYS A 306 -22.22 5.14 22.11
CA LYS A 306 -21.08 5.82 21.49
C LYS A 306 -20.04 4.85 20.94
N GLY A 307 -19.68 3.81 21.70
CA GLY A 307 -18.66 2.85 21.26
C GLY A 307 -19.17 1.96 20.13
N ALA A 308 -20.43 1.52 20.19
CA ALA A 308 -21.06 0.77 19.11
C ALA A 308 -21.16 1.61 17.82
N ALA A 309 -21.60 2.87 17.93
CA ALA A 309 -21.64 3.78 16.79
C ALA A 309 -20.24 4.07 16.19
N SER A 310 -19.23 4.22 17.07
CA SER A 310 -17.83 4.40 16.64
C SER A 310 -17.31 3.18 15.88
N ALA A 311 -17.62 1.96 16.32
CA ALA A 311 -17.26 0.73 15.65
C ALA A 311 -17.85 0.66 14.22
N VAL A 312 -19.15 0.93 14.11
CA VAL A 312 -19.87 0.92 12.81
C VAL A 312 -19.35 2.01 11.88
N LEU A 313 -19.09 3.22 12.39
CA LEU A 313 -18.51 4.30 11.60
C LEU A 313 -17.11 3.93 11.13
N SER A 314 -16.24 3.45 12.02
CA SER A 314 -14.88 3.05 11.69
C SER A 314 -14.86 1.96 10.61
N ARG A 315 -15.74 0.95 10.70
CA ARG A 315 -15.87 -0.09 9.68
C ARG A 315 -16.18 0.49 8.30
N ARG A 316 -17.12 1.43 8.23
CA ARG A 316 -17.49 2.10 6.97
C ARG A 316 -16.37 2.97 6.40
N LEU A 317 -15.49 3.51 7.23
CA LEU A 317 -14.35 4.32 6.84
C LEU A 317 -13.18 3.49 6.31
N VAL A 318 -12.90 2.32 6.93
CA VAL A 318 -11.78 1.45 6.53
C VAL A 318 -12.13 0.51 5.37
N GLU A 319 -13.42 0.28 5.10
CA GLU A 319 -13.86 -0.62 4.05
C GLU A 319 -13.53 -0.04 2.67
N ILE A 320 -12.78 -0.79 1.88
CA ILE A 320 -12.49 -0.48 0.48
C ILE A 320 -13.70 -0.90 -0.36
N ARG A 321 -14.27 0.03 -1.11
CA ARG A 321 -15.40 -0.25 -2.02
C ARG A 321 -14.94 -1.13 -3.17
N GLN A 322 -15.75 -2.13 -3.49
CA GLN A 322 -15.46 -3.10 -4.54
C GLN A 322 -16.54 -3.13 -5.64
N ASN A 323 -17.39 -2.11 -5.69
CA ASN A 323 -18.57 -2.08 -6.57
C ASN A 323 -18.85 -0.68 -7.13
N LEU A 324 -17.80 0.09 -7.45
CA LEU A 324 -17.95 1.39 -8.07
C LEU A 324 -18.65 1.28 -9.43
N THR A 325 -19.50 2.26 -9.70
CA THR A 325 -20.16 2.45 -10.99
C THR A 325 -19.83 3.84 -11.51
N VAL A 326 -19.98 4.06 -12.82
CA VAL A 326 -19.92 5.40 -13.39
C VAL A 326 -21.25 6.11 -13.07
N PRO A 327 -21.23 7.18 -12.23
CA PRO A 327 -22.47 7.77 -11.70
C PRO A 327 -23.45 8.23 -12.78
N SER A 328 -22.96 8.68 -13.93
CA SER A 328 -23.78 9.19 -15.04
C SER A 328 -24.43 8.09 -15.87
N LEU A 329 -23.95 6.86 -15.83
CA LEU A 329 -24.38 5.77 -16.69
C LEU A 329 -24.94 4.57 -15.91
N ASN A 330 -24.77 4.51 -14.58
CA ASN A 330 -25.02 3.34 -13.75
C ASN A 330 -24.33 2.05 -14.26
N GLU A 331 -23.25 2.22 -15.01
CA GLU A 331 -22.50 1.12 -15.61
C GLU A 331 -21.24 0.78 -14.77
N PRO A 332 -20.70 -0.43 -14.92
CA PRO A 332 -19.43 -0.78 -14.29
C PRO A 332 -18.33 0.20 -14.67
N PHE A 333 -17.47 0.54 -13.71
CA PHE A 333 -16.44 1.62 -13.78
C PHE A 333 -15.47 1.34 -14.89
N LEU A 334 -15.17 0.68 -15.65
CA LEU A 334 -14.24 0.52 -16.77
C LEU A 334 -14.16 -0.93 -17.27
N PRO A 335 -14.14 -1.18 -18.58
CA PRO A 335 -13.84 -2.50 -19.11
C PRO A 335 -12.43 -2.95 -18.78
N LEU A 336 -12.24 -4.22 -18.40
CA LEU A 336 -10.91 -4.77 -18.12
C LEU A 336 -10.01 -4.76 -19.35
N ASP A 337 -10.58 -4.95 -20.55
CA ASP A 337 -9.82 -4.94 -21.81
C ASP A 337 -9.12 -3.60 -22.10
N ASP A 338 -9.60 -2.50 -21.53
CA ASP A 338 -8.94 -1.19 -21.64
C ASP A 338 -7.62 -1.12 -20.85
N LEU A 339 -7.43 -2.05 -19.92
CA LEU A 339 -6.20 -2.17 -19.11
C LEU A 339 -5.16 -3.11 -19.72
N ARG A 340 -5.46 -3.70 -20.87
CA ARG A 340 -4.54 -4.63 -21.53
C ARG A 340 -3.23 -3.93 -21.89
N VAL A 341 -2.11 -4.56 -21.52
CA VAL A 341 -0.79 -4.10 -21.94
C VAL A 341 -0.66 -4.27 -23.45
N LYS A 342 -0.50 -3.17 -24.17
CA LYS A 342 -0.41 -3.11 -25.63
C LYS A 342 0.91 -2.39 -26.01
N PRO A 343 1.51 -2.71 -27.15
CA PRO A 343 2.56 -1.88 -27.70
C PRO A 343 2.06 -0.42 -27.85
N PRO A 344 2.87 0.58 -27.51
CA PRO A 344 2.48 1.98 -27.66
C PRO A 344 2.06 2.32 -29.08
N ALA A 345 0.91 2.99 -29.24
CA ALA A 345 0.31 3.28 -30.56
C ALA A 345 1.22 4.12 -31.48
N ASP A 346 2.07 4.99 -30.88
CA ASP A 346 3.02 5.87 -31.55
C ASP A 346 4.42 5.26 -31.68
N ARG A 347 4.55 3.94 -31.53
CA ARG A 347 5.84 3.23 -31.46
C ARG A 347 6.73 3.74 -30.31
N GLY A 348 6.14 4.24 -29.24
CA GLY A 348 6.84 4.72 -28.05
C GLY A 348 7.51 6.09 -28.21
N LEU A 349 7.15 6.88 -29.22
CA LEU A 349 7.74 8.22 -29.45
C LEU A 349 7.44 9.16 -28.28
N ALA A 350 6.24 9.14 -27.70
CA ALA A 350 5.90 9.97 -26.55
C ALA A 350 6.78 9.63 -25.34
N ALA A 351 6.91 8.35 -25.00
CA ALA A 351 7.76 7.89 -23.91
C ALA A 351 9.22 8.29 -24.13
N MET A 352 9.74 8.11 -25.34
CA MET A 352 11.12 8.47 -25.65
C MET A 352 11.38 9.96 -25.53
N ARG A 353 10.46 10.83 -25.96
CA ARG A 353 10.55 12.28 -25.75
C ARG A 353 10.50 12.65 -24.27
N ALA A 354 9.67 11.98 -23.46
CA ALA A 354 9.61 12.20 -22.03
C ALA A 354 10.94 11.79 -21.37
N PHE A 355 11.48 10.62 -21.70
CA PHE A 355 12.77 10.16 -21.18
C PHE A 355 13.93 11.10 -21.56
N GLU A 356 13.96 11.59 -22.80
CA GLU A 356 14.94 12.57 -23.26
C GLU A 356 14.82 13.90 -22.51
N ARG A 357 13.59 14.43 -22.40
CA ARG A 357 13.31 15.68 -21.69
C ARG A 357 13.80 15.65 -20.24
N TYR A 358 13.58 14.54 -19.54
CA TYR A 358 13.95 14.39 -18.13
C TYR A 358 15.31 13.71 -17.93
N GLU A 359 16.05 13.43 -19.00
CA GLU A 359 17.38 12.78 -19.00
C GLU A 359 17.39 11.40 -18.30
N LEU A 360 16.34 10.59 -18.52
CA LEU A 360 16.14 9.28 -17.91
C LEU A 360 16.70 8.14 -18.78
N ALA A 361 17.94 8.26 -19.26
CA ALA A 361 18.53 7.33 -20.24
C ALA A 361 18.45 5.85 -19.84
N ASN A 362 18.77 5.51 -18.59
CA ASN A 362 18.72 4.13 -18.10
C ASN A 362 17.29 3.57 -18.10
N ALA A 363 16.31 4.38 -17.72
CA ALA A 363 14.90 3.99 -17.74
C ALA A 363 14.41 3.81 -19.19
N ALA A 364 14.86 4.66 -20.12
CA ALA A 364 14.56 4.56 -21.56
C ALA A 364 15.04 3.22 -22.14
N GLU A 365 16.30 2.86 -21.91
CA GLU A 365 16.87 1.60 -22.41
C GLU A 365 16.19 0.37 -21.80
N ARG A 366 15.82 0.44 -20.53
CA ARG A 366 15.08 -0.61 -19.85
C ARG A 366 13.68 -0.75 -20.43
N TRP A 367 12.97 0.37 -20.61
CA TRP A 367 11.62 0.40 -21.16
C TRP A 367 11.55 -0.13 -22.60
N LYS A 368 12.47 0.27 -23.49
CA LYS A 368 12.58 -0.28 -24.85
C LYS A 368 12.65 -1.81 -24.86
N ARG A 369 13.47 -2.39 -23.99
CA ARG A 369 13.61 -3.86 -23.89
C ARG A 369 12.32 -4.54 -23.46
N VAL A 370 11.57 -3.91 -22.56
CA VAL A 370 10.34 -4.49 -22.02
C VAL A 370 9.19 -4.43 -23.01
N VAL A 371 9.05 -3.30 -23.73
CA VAL A 371 7.98 -3.13 -24.74
C VAL A 371 8.34 -3.66 -26.12
N ARG A 372 9.55 -4.20 -26.28
CA ARG A 372 10.06 -4.79 -27.54
C ARG A 372 10.01 -3.84 -28.74
N LEU A 373 10.46 -2.60 -28.55
CA LEU A 373 10.65 -1.60 -29.61
C LEU A 373 12.00 -1.77 -30.25
#